data_9d02bb8e9a93fac4c10f0522c90abb1a
#
_entry.id   9d02bb8e9a93fac4c10f0522c90abb1a
#
_cell.length_a   1.000
_cell.length_b   1.000
_cell.length_c   1.000
_cell.angle_alpha   90.00
_cell.angle_beta   90.00
_cell.angle_gamma   90.00
#
_symmetry.space_group_name_H-M   'P 1'
#
loop_
_entity.id
_entity.type
_entity.pdbx_description
1 polymer ?
#
loop_
_entity_poly.entity_id
_entity_poly.type
_entity_poly.pdbx_seq_one_letter_code
_entity_poly.pdbx_strand_id
1 'polypeptide(L)'
;QLMESKKDLAEHMMLVDLEKHDLSKVCVPGSVSWSSFRLESHPNVHHLVSDITGKLSPSQDIPAAISAMFPGGSITGCPKKISMAIINHLEGKHRGSWTGSIGHIHQRNKLAELNILIRTLDVKSKSGLDFGRVMAGGGIVHESIPEKEAQEAEWKADAVLKATWDITALESDQKLPTLKMSNTIMPRPSVGTPKLDLSVGTIGKKIIILDNMDSFTNNIRDMFVNLGARVSVLQGWSEDPSEDSENWLISTVRSIAPSGIVIGPGPSRPEFYARSMAAAESALRGDLLNDRNLIPVLGICLGHQALCLVDGFTLGPSEKGPVHGAPCSVNNDGTGLFSHLEKTHIMMRYNSLVITETGNEMVPNAWESPSGIIMGV
;
A
#
# COMPACT_ATOMS: atom_id res chain seq x y z
N GLN A 1 17.62 -0.28 18.53
CA GLN A 1 18.11 -0.27 17.13
C GLN A 1 16.96 -0.46 16.14
N LEU A 2 16.22 -1.61 16.12
CA LEU A 2 15.15 -1.87 15.16
C LEU A 2 14.03 -0.81 15.23
N MET A 3 13.63 -0.40 16.42
CA MET A 3 12.63 0.63 16.67
C MET A 3 13.09 2.06 16.37
N GLU A 4 14.37 2.27 16.25
CA GLU A 4 14.99 3.57 15.94
C GLU A 4 15.36 3.66 14.45
N SER A 5 15.31 2.54 13.73
CA SER A 5 15.57 2.48 12.31
C SER A 5 14.40 3.06 11.52
N LYS A 6 14.61 4.22 10.94
CA LYS A 6 13.61 4.88 10.10
C LYS A 6 13.27 4.03 8.86
N LYS A 7 14.27 3.33 8.29
CA LYS A 7 14.09 2.43 7.14
C LYS A 7 13.15 1.28 7.50
N ASP A 8 13.44 0.54 8.59
CA ASP A 8 12.66 -0.64 8.96
C ASP A 8 11.22 -0.28 9.35
N LEU A 9 11.04 0.85 10.04
CA LEU A 9 9.69 1.35 10.37
C LEU A 9 8.92 1.78 9.12
N ALA A 10 9.56 2.46 8.18
CA ALA A 10 8.94 2.88 6.92
C ALA A 10 8.53 1.68 6.07
N GLU A 11 9.40 0.67 5.94
CA GLU A 11 9.09 -0.59 5.25
C GLU A 11 7.91 -1.30 5.94
N HIS A 12 7.93 -1.41 7.27
CA HIS A 12 6.84 -2.03 8.03
C HIS A 12 5.50 -1.32 7.80
N MET A 13 5.48 0.02 7.83
CA MET A 13 4.28 0.82 7.56
C MET A 13 3.74 0.59 6.15
N MET A 14 4.62 0.55 5.16
CA MET A 14 4.25 0.27 3.77
C MET A 14 3.60 -1.13 3.66
N LEU A 15 4.16 -2.14 4.32
CA LEU A 15 3.60 -3.49 4.34
C LEU A 15 2.23 -3.54 5.03
N VAL A 16 2.04 -2.82 6.14
CA VAL A 16 0.75 -2.71 6.82
C VAL A 16 -0.31 -2.13 5.89
N ASP A 17 0.01 -1.05 5.17
CA ASP A 17 -0.93 -0.41 4.25
C ASP A 17 -1.27 -1.31 3.05
N LEU A 18 -0.29 -2.06 2.55
CA LEU A 18 -0.49 -3.03 1.47
C LEU A 18 -1.40 -4.18 1.89
N GLU A 19 -1.18 -4.77 3.06
CA GLU A 19 -2.02 -5.86 3.59
C GLU A 19 -3.43 -5.36 3.94
N LYS A 20 -3.58 -4.13 4.43
CA LYS A 20 -4.89 -3.48 4.61
C LYS A 20 -5.64 -3.36 3.29
N HIS A 21 -4.96 -2.87 2.24
CA HIS A 21 -5.56 -2.74 0.91
C HIS A 21 -6.05 -4.09 0.38
N ASP A 22 -5.22 -5.13 0.47
CA ASP A 22 -5.58 -6.46 -0.01
C ASP A 22 -6.77 -7.04 0.76
N LEU A 23 -6.77 -6.95 2.07
CA LEU A 23 -7.87 -7.42 2.92
C LEU A 23 -9.16 -6.61 2.67
N SER A 24 -9.05 -5.32 2.39
CA SER A 24 -10.17 -4.44 2.10
C SER A 24 -10.93 -4.80 0.80
N LYS A 25 -10.32 -5.56 -0.11
CA LYS A 25 -11.00 -6.05 -1.33
C LYS A 25 -12.19 -6.97 -1.03
N VAL A 26 -12.11 -7.71 0.07
CA VAL A 26 -13.08 -8.76 0.44
C VAL A 26 -13.83 -8.48 1.74
N CYS A 27 -13.41 -7.47 2.49
CA CYS A 27 -14.04 -7.08 3.74
C CYS A 27 -15.15 -6.03 3.54
N VAL A 28 -16.02 -5.93 4.52
CA VAL A 28 -17.00 -4.83 4.61
C VAL A 28 -16.22 -3.51 4.60
N PRO A 29 -16.50 -2.57 3.69
CA PRO A 29 -15.83 -1.29 3.64
C PRO A 29 -15.82 -0.58 5.00
N GLY A 30 -14.66 -0.06 5.39
CA GLY A 30 -14.46 0.61 6.68
C GLY A 30 -14.23 -0.34 7.87
N SER A 31 -14.33 -1.67 7.69
CA SER A 31 -14.10 -2.63 8.77
C SER A 31 -12.65 -3.05 8.96
N VAL A 32 -11.80 -2.77 7.98
CA VAL A 32 -10.40 -3.15 8.07
C VAL A 32 -9.63 -2.17 8.95
N SER A 33 -8.96 -2.71 9.93
CA SER A 33 -8.22 -1.93 10.91
C SER A 33 -6.87 -2.54 11.24
N TRP A 34 -5.91 -1.69 11.55
CA TRP A 34 -4.65 -2.05 12.14
C TRP A 34 -4.85 -2.19 13.66
N SER A 35 -4.94 -3.41 14.17
CA SER A 35 -5.38 -3.70 15.53
C SER A 35 -4.24 -3.71 16.56
N SER A 36 -3.03 -4.09 16.15
CA SER A 36 -1.87 -4.11 17.05
C SER A 36 -0.56 -3.81 16.33
N PHE A 37 0.40 -3.29 17.08
CA PHE A 37 1.81 -3.16 16.69
C PHE A 37 2.69 -3.55 17.87
N ARG A 38 3.65 -4.46 17.67
CA ARG A 38 4.51 -4.97 18.72
C ARG A 38 5.89 -5.37 18.23
N LEU A 39 6.84 -5.36 19.13
CA LEU A 39 8.16 -5.97 18.93
C LEU A 39 8.14 -7.38 19.52
N GLU A 40 8.34 -8.38 18.69
CA GLU A 40 8.54 -9.76 19.11
C GLU A 40 10.02 -10.08 19.16
N SER A 41 10.48 -10.55 20.32
CA SER A 41 11.89 -10.87 20.56
C SER A 41 12.06 -12.38 20.67
N HIS A 42 12.88 -12.93 19.80
CA HIS A 42 13.31 -14.33 19.81
C HIS A 42 14.79 -14.40 20.18
N PRO A 43 15.35 -15.57 20.54
CA PRO A 43 16.74 -15.69 20.98
C PRO A 43 17.76 -15.05 20.03
N ASN A 44 17.53 -15.12 18.72
CA ASN A 44 18.48 -14.70 17.71
C ASN A 44 17.99 -13.57 16.80
N VAL A 45 16.71 -13.18 16.89
CA VAL A 45 16.11 -12.18 16.00
C VAL A 45 15.02 -11.39 16.72
N HIS A 46 14.78 -10.19 16.22
CA HIS A 46 13.64 -9.35 16.60
C HIS A 46 12.76 -9.09 15.40
N HIS A 47 11.44 -9.11 15.57
CA HIS A 47 10.47 -8.81 14.53
C HIS A 47 9.56 -7.66 14.93
N LEU A 48 9.33 -6.74 13.99
CA LEU A 48 8.19 -5.83 14.05
C LEU A 48 6.97 -6.58 13.53
N VAL A 49 5.93 -6.66 14.34
CA VAL A 49 4.71 -7.41 14.02
C VAL A 49 3.49 -6.52 14.15
N SER A 50 2.62 -6.57 13.15
CA SER A 50 1.32 -5.90 13.16
C SER A 50 0.21 -6.87 12.85
N ASP A 51 -0.92 -6.70 13.53
CA ASP A 51 -2.13 -7.43 13.24
C ASP A 51 -3.10 -6.52 12.47
N ILE A 52 -3.57 -7.02 11.33
CA ILE A 52 -4.58 -6.36 10.53
C ILE A 52 -5.82 -7.24 10.53
N THR A 53 -6.94 -6.65 10.88
CA THR A 53 -8.22 -7.36 11.02
C THR A 53 -9.30 -6.70 10.19
N GLY A 54 -10.26 -7.50 9.71
CA GLY A 54 -11.39 -6.99 8.94
C GLY A 54 -12.59 -7.96 9.02
N LYS A 55 -13.78 -7.44 8.82
CA LYS A 55 -15.00 -8.24 8.75
C LYS A 55 -15.25 -8.65 7.30
N LEU A 56 -15.20 -9.95 7.02
CA LEU A 56 -15.48 -10.45 5.67
C LEU A 56 -16.90 -10.03 5.23
N SER A 57 -17.02 -9.55 3.99
CA SER A 57 -18.32 -9.18 3.41
C SER A 57 -19.23 -10.41 3.30
N PRO A 58 -20.57 -10.27 3.51
CA PRO A 58 -21.49 -11.40 3.44
C PRO A 58 -21.52 -12.15 2.11
N SER A 59 -21.13 -11.47 1.02
CA SER A 59 -21.01 -12.04 -0.33
C SER A 59 -19.70 -12.72 -0.62
N GLN A 60 -18.74 -12.70 0.33
CA GLN A 60 -17.39 -13.24 0.18
C GLN A 60 -17.21 -14.46 1.09
N ASP A 61 -16.29 -15.33 0.69
CA ASP A 61 -15.96 -16.55 1.41
C ASP A 61 -14.45 -16.69 1.66
N ILE A 62 -14.04 -17.79 2.29
CA ILE A 62 -12.63 -18.07 2.57
C ILE A 62 -11.78 -18.15 1.28
N PRO A 63 -12.20 -18.86 0.21
CA PRO A 63 -11.49 -18.85 -1.06
C PRO A 63 -11.30 -17.44 -1.62
N ALA A 64 -12.28 -16.57 -1.56
CA ALA A 64 -12.16 -15.19 -1.99
C ALA A 64 -11.14 -14.41 -1.14
N ALA A 65 -11.16 -14.61 0.20
CA ALA A 65 -10.17 -14.00 1.10
C ALA A 65 -8.74 -14.47 0.78
N ILE A 66 -8.55 -15.77 0.57
CA ILE A 66 -7.26 -16.33 0.15
C ILE A 66 -6.82 -15.72 -1.19
N SER A 67 -7.70 -15.64 -2.18
CA SER A 67 -7.39 -15.08 -3.50
C SER A 67 -7.01 -13.60 -3.45
N ALA A 68 -7.62 -12.81 -2.56
CA ALA A 68 -7.29 -11.40 -2.37
C ALA A 68 -5.91 -11.19 -1.71
N MET A 69 -5.57 -12.04 -0.75
CA MET A 69 -4.34 -11.95 0.03
C MET A 69 -3.13 -12.63 -0.64
N PHE A 70 -3.37 -13.65 -1.46
CA PHE A 70 -2.32 -14.45 -2.10
C PHE A 70 -1.98 -13.94 -3.52
N PRO A 71 -0.67 -13.90 -3.89
CA PRO A 71 0.48 -14.04 -3.00
C PRO A 71 0.62 -12.82 -2.07
N GLY A 72 1.22 -13.03 -0.89
CA GLY A 72 1.37 -11.98 0.12
C GLY A 72 2.11 -10.75 -0.41
N GLY A 73 1.68 -9.58 -0.01
CA GLY A 73 2.28 -8.31 -0.42
C GLY A 73 3.73 -8.17 0.03
N SER A 74 4.06 -8.65 1.23
CA SER A 74 5.41 -8.68 1.78
C SER A 74 6.40 -9.54 0.98
N ILE A 75 5.88 -10.43 0.10
CA ILE A 75 6.68 -11.34 -0.72
C ILE A 75 6.81 -10.85 -2.16
N THR A 76 5.85 -10.08 -2.63
CA THR A 76 5.77 -9.61 -4.01
C THR A 76 6.17 -8.16 -4.15
N GLY A 77 5.69 -7.29 -3.29
CA GLY A 77 5.87 -5.84 -3.38
C GLY A 77 4.66 -5.12 -3.95
N CYS A 78 4.82 -3.83 -4.16
CA CYS A 78 3.78 -2.89 -4.57
C CYS A 78 4.22 -2.11 -5.82
N PRO A 79 3.36 -1.97 -6.86
CA PRO A 79 2.07 -2.63 -7.05
C PRO A 79 2.22 -4.13 -7.36
N LYS A 80 1.40 -4.97 -6.73
CA LYS A 80 1.58 -6.44 -6.73
C LYS A 80 1.76 -7.05 -8.13
N LYS A 81 0.89 -6.74 -9.09
CA LYS A 81 0.96 -7.31 -10.45
C LYS A 81 2.25 -6.94 -11.18
N ILE A 82 2.68 -5.69 -11.06
CA ILE A 82 3.89 -5.18 -11.71
C ILE A 82 5.11 -5.82 -11.06
N SER A 83 5.17 -5.83 -9.73
CA SER A 83 6.27 -6.46 -8.99
C SER A 83 6.41 -7.94 -9.31
N MET A 84 5.30 -8.68 -9.41
CA MET A 84 5.31 -10.09 -9.83
C MET A 84 5.86 -10.29 -11.24
N ALA A 85 5.52 -9.40 -12.19
CA ALA A 85 6.04 -9.47 -13.54
C ALA A 85 7.56 -9.22 -13.58
N ILE A 86 8.05 -8.23 -12.81
CA ILE A 86 9.48 -7.93 -12.67
C ILE A 86 10.21 -9.11 -12.03
N ILE A 87 9.71 -9.66 -10.94
CA ILE A 87 10.28 -10.84 -10.26
C ILE A 87 10.40 -12.02 -11.23
N ASN A 88 9.32 -12.32 -11.98
CA ASN A 88 9.33 -13.41 -12.94
C ASN A 88 10.37 -13.20 -14.06
N HIS A 89 10.55 -11.97 -14.50
CA HIS A 89 11.55 -11.62 -15.51
C HIS A 89 13.00 -11.74 -14.98
N LEU A 90 13.24 -11.22 -13.78
CA LEU A 90 14.59 -11.16 -13.21
C LEU A 90 15.07 -12.51 -12.65
N GLU A 91 14.21 -13.23 -11.95
CA GLU A 91 14.61 -14.52 -11.36
C GLU A 91 14.75 -15.64 -12.40
N GLY A 92 13.98 -15.61 -13.48
CA GLY A 92 14.05 -16.56 -14.59
C GLY A 92 13.83 -18.03 -14.19
N LYS A 93 13.37 -18.29 -12.95
CA LYS A 93 13.14 -19.62 -12.37
C LYS A 93 11.87 -19.60 -11.51
N HIS A 94 11.20 -20.75 -11.47
CA HIS A 94 10.07 -20.91 -10.56
C HIS A 94 10.52 -21.00 -9.11
N ARG A 95 9.87 -20.25 -8.23
CA ARG A 95 10.10 -20.29 -6.78
C ARG A 95 9.69 -21.63 -6.15
N GLY A 96 8.76 -22.36 -6.76
CA GLY A 96 8.21 -23.59 -6.22
C GLY A 96 7.35 -23.33 -4.99
N SER A 97 7.62 -24.04 -3.91
CA SER A 97 6.94 -23.85 -2.62
C SER A 97 7.32 -22.55 -1.91
N TRP A 98 8.55 -22.07 -2.14
CA TRP A 98 9.05 -20.85 -1.49
C TRP A 98 8.18 -19.64 -1.83
N THR A 99 7.85 -18.84 -0.81
CA THR A 99 6.92 -17.71 -0.87
C THR A 99 5.46 -18.06 -1.21
N GLY A 100 5.16 -19.36 -1.29
CA GLY A 100 3.79 -19.85 -1.33
C GLY A 100 3.15 -19.85 0.06
N SER A 101 2.08 -20.60 0.21
CA SER A 101 1.38 -20.76 1.49
C SER A 101 1.14 -22.21 1.83
N ILE A 102 1.25 -22.55 3.11
CA ILE A 102 0.87 -23.84 3.67
C ILE A 102 -0.07 -23.62 4.85
N GLY A 103 -1.01 -24.52 5.03
CA GLY A 103 -1.91 -24.48 6.16
C GLY A 103 -3.10 -25.37 5.99
N HIS A 104 -4.17 -25.08 6.70
CA HIS A 104 -5.39 -25.86 6.65
C HIS A 104 -6.64 -24.98 6.52
N ILE A 105 -7.66 -25.54 5.90
CA ILE A 105 -8.97 -24.94 5.75
C ILE A 105 -9.98 -25.90 6.37
N HIS A 106 -10.67 -25.43 7.39
CA HIS A 106 -11.73 -26.19 8.05
C HIS A 106 -13.09 -25.69 7.61
N GLN A 107 -13.67 -26.33 6.61
CA GLN A 107 -14.87 -25.86 5.93
C GLN A 107 -16.10 -25.71 6.85
N ARG A 108 -16.30 -26.66 7.79
CA ARG A 108 -17.44 -26.61 8.73
C ARG A 108 -17.36 -25.41 9.68
N ASN A 109 -16.16 -25.08 10.16
CA ASN A 109 -15.96 -24.00 11.12
C ASN A 109 -15.70 -22.66 10.42
N LYS A 110 -15.67 -22.64 9.08
CA LYS A 110 -15.30 -21.46 8.30
C LYS A 110 -13.98 -20.85 8.80
N LEU A 111 -12.99 -21.69 9.04
CA LEU A 111 -11.66 -21.33 9.52
C LEU A 111 -10.62 -21.69 8.47
N ALA A 112 -9.70 -20.80 8.21
CA ALA A 112 -8.49 -21.07 7.45
C ALA A 112 -7.30 -20.48 8.20
N GLU A 113 -6.24 -21.25 8.34
CA GLU A 113 -4.95 -20.82 8.88
C GLU A 113 -3.88 -21.15 7.87
N LEU A 114 -3.21 -20.13 7.37
CA LEU A 114 -2.20 -20.23 6.34
C LEU A 114 -0.93 -19.51 6.79
N ASN A 115 0.22 -20.10 6.49
CA ASN A 115 1.52 -19.48 6.73
C ASN A 115 2.23 -19.25 5.41
N ILE A 116 3.04 -18.20 5.33
CA ILE A 116 3.92 -17.96 4.18
C ILE A 116 5.13 -18.89 4.29
N LEU A 117 5.46 -19.59 3.19
CA LEU A 117 6.59 -20.51 3.13
C LEU A 117 7.90 -19.75 2.92
N ILE A 118 8.42 -19.19 4.02
CA ILE A 118 9.78 -18.64 4.14
C ILE A 118 10.54 -19.43 5.19
N ARG A 119 11.87 -19.36 5.22
CA ARG A 119 12.71 -20.13 6.16
C ARG A 119 12.38 -21.64 6.12
N THR A 120 12.16 -22.15 4.92
CA THR A 120 11.62 -23.49 4.67
C THR A 120 12.62 -24.31 3.87
N LEU A 121 12.80 -25.55 4.27
CA LEU A 121 13.49 -26.59 3.51
C LEU A 121 12.47 -27.37 2.68
N ASP A 122 12.64 -27.39 1.37
CA ASP A 122 11.85 -28.20 0.45
C ASP A 122 12.66 -29.48 0.11
N VAL A 123 12.14 -30.65 0.48
CA VAL A 123 12.82 -31.93 0.28
C VAL A 123 12.07 -32.74 -0.76
N LYS A 124 12.81 -33.24 -1.74
CA LYS A 124 12.30 -34.13 -2.78
C LYS A 124 13.11 -35.42 -2.81
N SER A 125 12.43 -36.55 -2.69
CA SER A 125 13.05 -37.86 -2.84
C SER A 125 12.96 -38.32 -4.30
N LYS A 126 14.09 -38.66 -4.89
CA LYS A 126 14.17 -39.20 -6.24
C LYS A 126 15.18 -40.34 -6.28
N SER A 127 14.75 -41.53 -6.72
CA SER A 127 15.61 -42.72 -6.87
C SER A 127 16.39 -43.10 -5.61
N GLY A 128 15.77 -42.95 -4.44
CA GLY A 128 16.39 -43.28 -3.15
C GLY A 128 17.37 -42.22 -2.61
N LEU A 129 17.45 -41.08 -3.26
CA LEU A 129 18.22 -39.92 -2.81
C LEU A 129 17.28 -38.75 -2.47
N ASP A 130 17.56 -38.08 -1.37
CA ASP A 130 16.85 -36.89 -0.93
C ASP A 130 17.61 -35.62 -1.37
N PHE A 131 16.88 -34.73 -2.00
CA PHE A 131 17.38 -33.41 -2.43
C PHE A 131 16.70 -32.33 -1.63
N GLY A 132 17.47 -31.62 -0.82
CA GLY A 132 17.00 -30.46 -0.09
C GLY A 132 17.24 -29.18 -0.86
N ARG A 133 16.26 -28.26 -0.85
CA ARG A 133 16.39 -26.91 -1.39
C ARG A 133 15.94 -25.88 -0.36
N VAL A 134 16.82 -24.92 -0.06
CA VAL A 134 16.50 -23.74 0.73
C VAL A 134 16.55 -22.53 -0.20
N MET A 135 15.54 -21.68 -0.13
CA MET A 135 15.50 -20.39 -0.82
C MET A 135 15.34 -19.28 0.20
N ALA A 136 16.03 -18.19 -0.01
CA ALA A 136 15.97 -17.00 0.82
C ALA A 136 16.06 -15.73 -0.04
N GLY A 137 15.60 -14.62 0.49
CA GLY A 137 15.62 -13.31 -0.13
C GLY A 137 15.22 -12.23 0.85
N GLY A 138 15.28 -10.97 0.41
CA GLY A 138 14.92 -9.78 1.16
C GLY A 138 13.94 -8.90 0.40
N GLY A 139 13.37 -7.92 1.08
CA GLY A 139 12.62 -6.84 0.46
C GLY A 139 13.59 -5.82 -0.14
N ILE A 140 13.38 -5.46 -1.40
CA ILE A 140 14.19 -4.45 -2.07
C ILE A 140 13.42 -3.13 -2.06
N VAL A 141 14.01 -2.12 -1.47
CA VAL A 141 13.51 -0.74 -1.43
C VAL A 141 14.55 0.21 -2.01
N HIS A 142 14.18 1.48 -2.19
CA HIS A 142 15.08 2.47 -2.80
C HIS A 142 16.42 2.62 -2.06
N GLU A 143 16.38 2.57 -0.73
CA GLU A 143 17.56 2.67 0.13
C GLU A 143 18.35 1.36 0.28
N SER A 144 17.92 0.29 -0.39
CA SER A 144 18.60 -1.00 -0.34
C SER A 144 20.00 -0.91 -0.97
N ILE A 145 20.97 -1.46 -0.27
CA ILE A 145 22.34 -1.61 -0.73
C ILE A 145 22.53 -3.06 -1.18
N PRO A 146 22.82 -3.34 -2.47
CA PRO A 146 22.82 -4.70 -3.02
C PRO A 146 23.62 -5.72 -2.20
N GLU A 147 24.80 -5.32 -1.73
CA GLU A 147 25.69 -6.20 -0.96
C GLU A 147 25.08 -6.57 0.40
N LYS A 148 24.39 -5.63 1.03
CA LYS A 148 23.73 -5.87 2.33
C LYS A 148 22.48 -6.75 2.18
N GLU A 149 21.71 -6.54 1.12
CA GLU A 149 20.52 -7.36 0.82
C GLU A 149 20.92 -8.80 0.47
N ALA A 150 22.01 -8.99 -0.27
CA ALA A 150 22.57 -10.31 -0.55
C ALA A 150 23.03 -11.00 0.75
N GLN A 151 23.75 -10.29 1.62
CA GLN A 151 24.19 -10.80 2.91
C GLN A 151 23.03 -11.16 3.84
N GLU A 152 21.97 -10.34 3.84
CA GLU A 152 20.74 -10.63 4.59
C GLU A 152 20.05 -11.90 4.09
N ALA A 153 20.00 -12.10 2.77
CA ALA A 153 19.46 -13.33 2.18
C ALA A 153 20.28 -14.56 2.60
N GLU A 154 21.62 -14.47 2.61
CA GLU A 154 22.50 -15.52 3.11
C GLU A 154 22.24 -15.85 4.58
N TRP A 155 22.14 -14.85 5.45
CA TRP A 155 21.82 -15.06 6.87
C TRP A 155 20.45 -15.71 7.08
N LYS A 156 19.48 -15.34 6.24
CA LYS A 156 18.14 -15.95 6.26
C LYS A 156 18.16 -17.44 5.87
N ALA A 157 19.05 -17.84 4.98
CA ALA A 157 19.24 -19.24 4.59
C ALA A 157 20.05 -20.03 5.64
N ASP A 158 21.06 -19.42 6.20
CA ASP A 158 22.08 -20.07 7.06
C ASP A 158 21.46 -20.81 8.26
N ALA A 159 20.46 -20.23 8.91
CA ALA A 159 19.78 -20.85 10.04
C ALA A 159 19.11 -22.18 9.66
N VAL A 160 18.48 -22.25 8.47
CA VAL A 160 17.84 -23.48 7.97
C VAL A 160 18.89 -24.50 7.52
N LEU A 161 19.93 -24.02 6.84
CA LEU A 161 21.04 -24.87 6.39
C LEU A 161 21.76 -25.50 7.57
N LYS A 162 22.10 -24.75 8.62
CA LYS A 162 22.74 -25.27 9.83
C LYS A 162 21.85 -26.28 10.53
N ALA A 163 20.57 -25.99 10.73
CA ALA A 163 19.63 -26.93 11.32
C ALA A 163 19.49 -28.24 10.53
N THR A 164 19.71 -28.20 9.20
CA THR A 164 19.61 -29.37 8.35
C THR A 164 20.86 -30.25 8.38
N TRP A 165 22.04 -29.64 8.43
CA TRP A 165 23.32 -30.39 8.41
C TRP A 165 23.81 -30.78 9.81
N ASP A 166 23.43 -30.06 10.87
CA ASP A 166 23.78 -30.34 12.27
C ASP A 166 22.73 -31.21 12.99
N ILE A 167 22.00 -32.05 12.26
CA ILE A 167 21.00 -32.98 12.84
C ILE A 167 21.62 -33.86 13.95
N THR A 168 22.91 -34.14 13.89
CA THR A 168 23.65 -34.85 14.93
C THR A 168 23.73 -34.09 16.27
N ALA A 169 23.55 -32.77 16.29
CA ALA A 169 23.51 -31.98 17.51
C ALA A 169 22.15 -32.02 18.24
N LEU A 170 21.10 -32.48 17.58
CA LEU A 170 19.76 -32.63 18.17
C LEU A 170 19.61 -33.94 19.01
N GLU A 171 20.54 -34.88 18.90
CA GLU A 171 20.56 -36.09 19.74
C GLU A 171 21.14 -35.86 21.14
N SER A 172 21.73 -34.70 21.40
CA SER A 172 22.16 -34.34 22.76
C SER A 172 21.02 -33.65 23.48
N ASP A 173 20.70 -34.15 24.67
CA ASP A 173 19.70 -33.73 25.67
C ASP A 173 19.68 -32.21 26.05
N GLN A 174 19.77 -31.33 25.06
CA GLN A 174 19.57 -29.91 25.29
C GLN A 174 18.07 -29.63 25.27
N LYS A 175 17.48 -29.50 26.45
CA LYS A 175 16.18 -28.87 26.66
C LYS A 175 16.15 -27.59 25.84
N LEU A 176 15.28 -27.58 24.83
CA LEU A 176 14.97 -26.35 24.10
C LEU A 176 14.78 -25.22 25.13
N PRO A 177 15.50 -24.11 25.01
CA PRO A 177 15.31 -23.00 25.94
C PRO A 177 13.83 -22.59 25.88
N THR A 178 13.22 -22.54 27.08
CA THR A 178 11.82 -22.09 27.18
C THR A 178 11.80 -20.66 26.66
N LEU A 179 11.19 -20.48 25.50
CA LEU A 179 11.02 -19.18 24.84
C LEU A 179 10.23 -18.26 25.80
N LYS A 180 10.90 -17.38 26.51
CA LYS A 180 10.24 -16.25 27.13
C LYS A 180 9.94 -15.25 26.01
N MET A 181 8.75 -15.37 25.43
CA MET A 181 8.24 -14.35 24.53
C MET A 181 8.01 -13.07 25.33
N SER A 182 8.84 -12.08 25.12
CA SER A 182 8.61 -10.74 25.64
C SER A 182 7.81 -9.99 24.56
N ASN A 183 6.49 -9.96 24.72
CA ASN A 183 5.61 -9.17 23.89
C ASN A 183 5.49 -7.78 24.48
N THR A 184 6.30 -6.85 24.03
CA THR A 184 6.12 -5.44 24.38
C THR A 184 5.09 -4.84 23.43
N ILE A 185 3.87 -4.64 23.94
CA ILE A 185 2.83 -3.87 23.19
C ILE A 185 3.30 -2.43 23.12
N MET A 186 3.44 -1.93 21.91
CA MET A 186 3.91 -0.57 21.66
C MET A 186 2.74 0.33 21.27
N PRO A 187 2.80 1.63 21.63
CA PRO A 187 1.86 2.58 21.07
C PRO A 187 2.06 2.59 19.56
N ARG A 188 0.95 2.54 18.81
CA ARG A 188 1.00 2.73 17.35
C ARG A 188 1.75 4.02 17.06
N PRO A 189 2.60 4.06 16.02
CA PRO A 189 3.11 5.33 15.55
C PRO A 189 1.91 6.23 15.31
N SER A 190 1.74 7.24 16.14
CA SER A 190 0.68 8.22 15.96
C SER A 190 1.04 9.06 14.74
N VAL A 191 0.62 8.62 13.57
CA VAL A 191 0.28 9.57 12.53
C VAL A 191 -0.90 10.30 13.14
N GLY A 192 -0.69 11.55 13.57
CA GLY A 192 -1.71 12.33 14.23
C GLY A 192 -2.95 12.34 13.35
N THR A 193 -3.94 11.50 13.72
CA THR A 193 -5.27 11.66 13.15
C THR A 193 -5.79 12.96 13.73
N PRO A 194 -5.98 13.99 12.91
CA PRO A 194 -6.67 15.17 13.39
C PRO A 194 -7.99 14.67 13.98
N LYS A 195 -8.39 15.18 15.15
CA LYS A 195 -9.76 15.01 15.61
C LYS A 195 -10.63 15.77 14.62
N LEU A 196 -11.00 15.12 13.52
CA LEU A 196 -11.97 15.68 12.61
C LEU A 196 -13.29 15.82 13.38
N ASP A 197 -13.82 17.01 13.37
CA ASP A 197 -15.22 17.23 13.75
C ASP A 197 -16.09 16.59 12.65
N LEU A 198 -16.49 15.33 12.89
CA LEU A 198 -17.33 14.54 11.97
C LEU A 198 -18.76 15.12 11.83
N SER A 199 -19.09 16.22 12.52
CA SER A 199 -20.42 16.84 12.47
C SER A 199 -20.71 17.54 11.15
N VAL A 200 -19.73 17.76 10.30
CA VAL A 200 -19.88 18.51 9.05
C VAL A 200 -19.80 17.60 7.82
N GLY A 201 -20.94 17.03 7.42
CA GLY A 201 -21.26 17.08 6.00
C GLY A 201 -20.97 15.87 5.12
N THR A 202 -20.31 14.77 5.57
CA THR A 202 -20.04 13.61 4.70
C THR A 202 -21.07 12.49 4.79
N ILE A 203 -21.93 12.48 5.82
CA ILE A 203 -22.93 11.43 6.02
C ILE A 203 -23.87 11.34 4.80
N GLY A 204 -23.87 10.17 4.15
CA GLY A 204 -24.71 9.91 2.99
C GLY A 204 -24.23 10.54 1.67
N LYS A 205 -23.17 11.33 1.66
CA LYS A 205 -22.58 11.89 0.44
C LYS A 205 -22.04 10.75 -0.44
N LYS A 206 -22.26 10.84 -1.74
CA LYS A 206 -21.74 9.90 -2.71
C LYS A 206 -20.38 10.40 -3.21
N ILE A 207 -19.36 9.59 -3.06
CA ILE A 207 -18.02 9.90 -3.54
C ILE A 207 -17.61 8.87 -4.60
N ILE A 208 -17.08 9.33 -5.70
CA ILE A 208 -16.38 8.49 -6.68
C ILE A 208 -14.90 8.55 -6.38
N ILE A 209 -14.22 7.42 -6.37
CA ILE A 209 -12.75 7.33 -6.37
C ILE A 209 -12.34 6.70 -7.69
N LEU A 210 -11.50 7.39 -8.46
CA LEU A 210 -10.86 6.86 -9.65
C LEU A 210 -9.57 6.15 -9.21
N ASP A 211 -9.57 4.83 -9.36
CA ASP A 211 -8.43 3.96 -9.05
C ASP A 211 -7.48 3.91 -10.25
N ASN A 212 -6.23 4.26 -10.04
CA ASN A 212 -5.18 4.26 -11.06
C ASN A 212 -4.22 3.08 -10.88
N MET A 213 -4.75 1.88 -10.66
CA MET A 213 -3.98 0.64 -10.42
C MET A 213 -3.07 0.72 -9.18
N ASP A 214 -3.51 1.46 -8.18
CA ASP A 214 -2.75 1.65 -6.95
C ASP A 214 -3.05 0.57 -5.90
N SER A 215 -2.08 0.33 -5.02
CA SER A 215 -2.22 -0.62 -3.92
C SER A 215 -2.76 0.00 -2.63
N PHE A 216 -3.17 1.27 -2.64
CA PHE A 216 -3.69 1.99 -1.46
C PHE A 216 -5.10 2.56 -1.67
N THR A 217 -5.68 2.45 -2.86
CA THR A 217 -7.00 2.99 -3.19
C THR A 217 -8.09 2.55 -2.21
N ASN A 218 -8.09 1.29 -1.79
CA ASN A 218 -9.07 0.81 -0.82
C ASN A 218 -8.89 1.41 0.59
N ASN A 219 -7.68 1.80 0.97
CA ASN A 219 -7.44 2.52 2.21
C ASN A 219 -8.10 3.90 2.17
N ILE A 220 -8.03 4.60 1.03
CA ILE A 220 -8.72 5.89 0.81
C ILE A 220 -10.24 5.67 0.85
N ARG A 221 -10.76 4.64 0.18
CA ARG A 221 -12.17 4.28 0.24
C ARG A 221 -12.65 4.09 1.68
N ASP A 222 -11.93 3.33 2.47
CA ASP A 222 -12.30 3.01 3.85
C ASP A 222 -12.25 4.26 4.75
N MET A 223 -11.34 5.21 4.48
CA MET A 223 -11.33 6.51 5.16
C MET A 223 -12.63 7.28 4.90
N PHE A 224 -13.07 7.42 3.64
CA PHE A 224 -14.32 8.11 3.30
C PHE A 224 -15.55 7.38 3.85
N VAL A 225 -15.56 6.05 3.83
CA VAL A 225 -16.66 5.25 4.42
C VAL A 225 -16.73 5.46 5.93
N ASN A 226 -15.60 5.50 6.62
CA ASN A 226 -15.56 5.78 8.06
C ASN A 226 -16.02 7.21 8.40
N LEU A 227 -15.91 8.14 7.45
CA LEU A 227 -16.50 9.48 7.54
C LEU A 227 -17.99 9.51 7.18
N GLY A 228 -18.62 8.36 6.90
CA GLY A 228 -20.05 8.24 6.59
C GLY A 228 -20.43 8.41 5.12
N ALA A 229 -19.46 8.51 4.21
CA ALA A 229 -19.73 8.60 2.78
C ALA A 229 -20.12 7.25 2.16
N ARG A 230 -20.86 7.30 1.05
CA ARG A 230 -21.10 6.16 0.14
C ARG A 230 -20.09 6.25 -0.98
N VAL A 231 -19.17 5.29 -1.07
CA VAL A 231 -18.05 5.34 -2.00
C VAL A 231 -18.21 4.33 -3.11
N SER A 232 -18.02 4.79 -4.36
CA SER A 232 -17.87 3.97 -5.55
C SER A 232 -16.44 4.06 -6.05
N VAL A 233 -15.73 2.94 -6.16
CA VAL A 233 -14.39 2.87 -6.74
C VAL A 233 -14.53 2.45 -8.20
N LEU A 234 -14.04 3.26 -9.12
CA LEU A 234 -14.08 3.04 -10.56
C LEU A 234 -12.65 3.10 -11.12
N GLN A 235 -12.42 2.42 -12.25
CA GLN A 235 -11.14 2.46 -12.93
C GLN A 235 -10.86 3.86 -13.51
N GLY A 236 -9.68 4.41 -13.22
CA GLY A 236 -9.20 5.68 -13.79
C GLY A 236 -8.64 5.55 -15.21
N TRP A 237 -8.62 4.34 -15.77
CA TRP A 237 -8.19 4.02 -17.13
C TRP A 237 -9.27 3.26 -17.89
N SER A 238 -9.11 3.10 -19.20
CA SER A 238 -9.93 2.22 -20.05
C SER A 238 -9.07 1.11 -20.65
N GLU A 239 -9.64 -0.08 -20.78
CA GLU A 239 -9.04 -1.16 -21.57
C GLU A 239 -9.29 -0.97 -23.06
N ASP A 240 -10.27 -0.14 -23.43
CA ASP A 240 -10.58 0.23 -24.80
C ASP A 240 -9.90 1.56 -25.16
N PRO A 241 -8.86 1.54 -26.02
CA PRO A 241 -8.16 2.76 -26.44
C PRO A 241 -9.04 3.75 -27.25
N SER A 242 -10.18 3.28 -27.76
CA SER A 242 -11.13 4.11 -28.51
C SER A 242 -12.21 4.74 -27.64
N GLU A 243 -12.21 4.48 -26.33
CA GLU A 243 -13.18 5.04 -25.39
C GLU A 243 -13.04 6.56 -25.31
N ASP A 244 -14.16 7.25 -25.50
CA ASP A 244 -14.27 8.66 -25.16
C ASP A 244 -14.42 8.82 -23.64
N SER A 245 -13.32 9.08 -22.99
CA SER A 245 -13.25 9.18 -21.51
C SER A 245 -14.04 10.37 -20.98
N GLU A 246 -14.24 11.43 -21.75
CA GLU A 246 -15.08 12.57 -21.36
C GLU A 246 -16.56 12.18 -21.35
N ASN A 247 -17.05 11.54 -22.41
CA ASN A 247 -18.41 11.01 -22.45
C ASN A 247 -18.65 9.93 -21.39
N TRP A 248 -17.67 9.08 -21.12
CA TRP A 248 -17.72 8.12 -20.02
C TRP A 248 -17.90 8.85 -18.68
N LEU A 249 -17.13 9.89 -18.42
CA LEU A 249 -17.20 10.68 -17.18
C LEU A 249 -18.57 11.33 -17.02
N ILE A 250 -19.06 11.99 -18.06
CA ILE A 250 -20.38 12.65 -18.07
C ILE A 250 -21.50 11.66 -17.76
N SER A 251 -21.48 10.48 -18.41
CA SER A 251 -22.48 9.44 -18.20
C SER A 251 -22.42 8.88 -16.78
N THR A 252 -21.21 8.70 -16.24
CA THR A 252 -20.96 8.21 -14.88
C THR A 252 -21.45 9.22 -13.84
N VAL A 253 -21.13 10.49 -14.00
CA VAL A 253 -21.60 11.56 -13.11
C VAL A 253 -23.12 11.64 -13.10
N ARG A 254 -23.78 11.58 -14.27
CA ARG A 254 -25.25 11.55 -14.37
C ARG A 254 -25.86 10.34 -13.68
N SER A 255 -25.27 9.16 -13.82
CA SER A 255 -25.77 7.91 -13.24
C SER A 255 -25.64 7.86 -11.73
N ILE A 256 -24.49 8.29 -11.20
CA ILE A 256 -24.18 8.18 -9.77
C ILE A 256 -24.65 9.41 -9.01
N ALA A 257 -24.63 10.58 -9.64
CA ALA A 257 -24.87 11.90 -9.03
C ALA A 257 -23.96 12.11 -7.79
N PRO A 258 -22.62 12.12 -7.95
CA PRO A 258 -21.69 12.22 -6.86
C PRO A 258 -21.67 13.62 -6.23
N SER A 259 -21.31 13.69 -4.96
CA SER A 259 -21.04 14.94 -4.24
C SER A 259 -19.57 15.35 -4.30
N GLY A 260 -18.71 14.48 -4.79
CA GLY A 260 -17.27 14.72 -4.96
C GLY A 260 -16.60 13.57 -5.71
N ILE A 261 -15.49 13.88 -6.36
CA ILE A 261 -14.65 12.91 -7.06
C ILE A 261 -13.25 12.97 -6.46
N VAL A 262 -12.65 11.81 -6.26
CA VAL A 262 -11.25 11.66 -5.86
C VAL A 262 -10.50 11.01 -7.00
N ILE A 263 -9.49 11.68 -7.52
CA ILE A 263 -8.52 11.07 -8.42
C ILE A 263 -7.44 10.46 -7.54
N GLY A 264 -7.38 9.13 -7.52
CA GLY A 264 -6.54 8.37 -6.62
C GLY A 264 -5.05 8.38 -7.00
N PRO A 265 -4.21 7.81 -6.12
CA PRO A 265 -2.81 7.54 -6.43
C PRO A 265 -2.68 6.49 -7.54
N GLY A 266 -1.47 6.33 -8.08
CA GLY A 266 -1.18 5.33 -9.09
C GLY A 266 0.30 5.29 -9.46
N PRO A 267 0.77 4.20 -10.05
CA PRO A 267 2.11 4.11 -10.61
C PRO A 267 2.19 4.87 -11.95
N SER A 268 3.43 5.19 -12.37
CA SER A 268 3.70 5.83 -13.65
C SER A 268 3.27 7.31 -13.72
N ARG A 269 2.85 7.77 -14.89
CA ARG A 269 2.47 9.16 -15.16
C ARG A 269 0.97 9.29 -15.35
N PRO A 270 0.36 10.43 -14.96
CA PRO A 270 -1.08 10.65 -15.07
C PRO A 270 -1.65 10.43 -16.47
N GLU A 271 -0.89 10.76 -17.51
CA GLU A 271 -1.33 10.70 -18.91
C GLU A 271 -1.70 9.28 -19.39
N PHE A 272 -1.30 8.24 -18.64
CA PHE A 272 -1.70 6.85 -18.91
C PHE A 272 -3.12 6.50 -18.42
N TYR A 273 -3.76 7.42 -17.68
CA TYR A 273 -5.05 7.19 -17.02
C TYR A 273 -6.12 8.14 -17.60
N ALA A 274 -6.59 7.83 -18.80
CA ALA A 274 -7.43 8.71 -19.61
C ALA A 274 -8.69 9.22 -18.89
N ARG A 275 -9.37 8.36 -18.09
CA ARG A 275 -10.55 8.77 -17.33
C ARG A 275 -10.19 9.71 -16.18
N SER A 276 -9.04 9.49 -15.54
CA SER A 276 -8.54 10.38 -14.50
C SER A 276 -8.11 11.74 -15.07
N MET A 277 -7.49 11.75 -16.26
CA MET A 277 -7.15 12.98 -16.95
C MET A 277 -8.41 13.74 -17.37
N ALA A 278 -9.42 13.07 -17.93
CA ALA A 278 -10.71 13.69 -18.27
C ALA A 278 -11.38 14.33 -17.03
N ALA A 279 -11.31 13.66 -15.86
CA ALA A 279 -11.83 14.22 -14.62
C ALA A 279 -11.05 15.47 -14.16
N ALA A 280 -9.72 15.48 -14.31
CA ALA A 280 -8.88 16.64 -14.00
C ALA A 280 -9.17 17.81 -14.93
N GLU A 281 -9.27 17.57 -16.24
CA GLU A 281 -9.60 18.58 -17.24
C GLU A 281 -10.98 19.20 -17.02
N SER A 282 -12.00 18.35 -16.78
CA SER A 282 -13.35 18.83 -16.49
C SER A 282 -13.44 19.60 -15.17
N ALA A 283 -12.63 19.23 -14.18
CA ALA A 283 -12.55 19.98 -12.92
C ALA A 283 -12.02 21.40 -13.16
N LEU A 284 -10.96 21.54 -13.94
CA LEU A 284 -10.34 22.84 -14.23
C LEU A 284 -11.25 23.71 -15.12
N ARG A 285 -11.93 23.11 -16.12
CA ARG A 285 -12.92 23.84 -16.94
C ARG A 285 -14.16 24.26 -16.15
N GLY A 286 -14.41 23.70 -14.96
CA GLY A 286 -15.59 23.97 -14.16
C GLY A 286 -16.89 23.42 -14.74
N ASP A 287 -16.82 22.38 -15.57
CA ASP A 287 -17.96 21.77 -16.26
C ASP A 287 -18.49 20.48 -15.61
N LEU A 288 -17.82 20.01 -14.53
CA LEU A 288 -18.32 18.91 -13.70
C LEU A 288 -19.44 19.37 -12.80
N LEU A 289 -20.67 19.15 -13.25
CA LEU A 289 -21.86 19.62 -12.55
C LEU A 289 -22.77 18.47 -12.10
N ASN A 290 -23.31 18.58 -10.90
CA ASN A 290 -24.43 17.79 -10.41
C ASN A 290 -25.54 18.77 -9.98
N ASP A 291 -26.70 18.72 -10.65
CA ASP A 291 -27.84 19.62 -10.40
C ASP A 291 -27.43 21.12 -10.35
N ARG A 292 -26.60 21.57 -11.28
CA ARG A 292 -26.01 22.93 -11.41
C ARG A 292 -24.99 23.29 -10.31
N ASN A 293 -24.63 22.39 -9.42
CA ASN A 293 -23.55 22.59 -8.45
C ASN A 293 -22.25 21.99 -8.98
N LEU A 294 -21.15 22.70 -8.83
CA LEU A 294 -19.83 22.16 -9.14
C LEU A 294 -19.54 20.96 -8.24
N ILE A 295 -19.04 19.88 -8.83
CA ILE A 295 -18.56 18.72 -8.12
C ILE A 295 -17.09 18.95 -7.76
N PRO A 296 -16.72 19.05 -6.48
CA PRO A 296 -15.33 19.20 -6.07
C PRO A 296 -14.52 17.95 -6.46
N VAL A 297 -13.30 18.19 -6.91
CA VAL A 297 -12.34 17.13 -7.25
C VAL A 297 -11.13 17.22 -6.34
N LEU A 298 -10.78 16.13 -5.70
CA LEU A 298 -9.57 15.98 -4.88
C LEU A 298 -8.57 15.09 -5.60
N GLY A 299 -7.37 15.59 -5.87
CA GLY A 299 -6.26 14.80 -6.39
C GLY A 299 -5.35 14.30 -5.27
N ILE A 300 -5.03 13.01 -5.26
CA ILE A 300 -4.09 12.42 -4.30
C ILE A 300 -2.93 11.78 -5.06
N CYS A 301 -1.69 12.17 -4.77
CA CYS A 301 -0.47 11.67 -5.41
C CYS A 301 -0.54 11.84 -6.95
N LEU A 302 -0.72 10.76 -7.71
CA LEU A 302 -0.93 10.83 -9.17
C LEU A 302 -2.11 11.75 -9.53
N GLY A 303 -3.20 11.72 -8.77
CA GLY A 303 -4.34 12.61 -8.99
C GLY A 303 -4.01 14.10 -8.77
N HIS A 304 -3.17 14.43 -7.79
CA HIS A 304 -2.63 15.77 -7.61
C HIS A 304 -1.78 16.17 -8.83
N GLN A 305 -0.91 15.26 -9.30
CA GLN A 305 -0.10 15.48 -10.49
C GLN A 305 -0.96 15.67 -11.75
N ALA A 306 -2.06 14.93 -11.88
CA ALA A 306 -3.01 15.09 -13.00
C ALA A 306 -3.62 16.49 -13.03
N LEU A 307 -4.12 16.98 -11.90
CA LEU A 307 -4.66 18.35 -11.78
C LEU A 307 -3.60 19.40 -12.12
N CYS A 308 -2.38 19.24 -11.58
CA CYS A 308 -1.27 20.16 -11.86
C CYS A 308 -0.89 20.17 -13.35
N LEU A 309 -0.78 19.00 -13.99
CA LEU A 309 -0.46 18.92 -15.44
C LEU A 309 -1.47 19.64 -16.30
N VAL A 310 -2.76 19.45 -16.00
CA VAL A 310 -3.85 20.13 -16.75
C VAL A 310 -3.77 21.64 -16.58
N ASP A 311 -3.39 22.14 -15.43
CA ASP A 311 -3.18 23.58 -15.17
C ASP A 311 -1.86 24.11 -15.76
N GLY A 312 -1.04 23.28 -16.37
CA GLY A 312 0.20 23.70 -17.02
C GLY A 312 1.46 23.61 -16.16
N PHE A 313 1.38 23.00 -14.97
CA PHE A 313 2.56 22.66 -14.20
C PHE A 313 3.42 21.61 -14.93
N THR A 314 4.70 21.60 -14.64
CA THR A 314 5.64 20.61 -15.17
C THR A 314 5.84 19.48 -14.16
N LEU A 315 5.86 18.24 -14.65
CA LEU A 315 6.10 17.03 -13.86
C LEU A 315 7.43 16.40 -14.25
N GLY A 316 8.35 16.29 -13.32
CA GLY A 316 9.68 15.73 -13.52
C GLY A 316 10.12 14.76 -12.43
N PRO A 317 11.25 14.07 -12.63
CA PRO A 317 11.84 13.24 -11.58
C PRO A 317 12.29 14.12 -10.41
N SER A 318 12.21 13.57 -9.19
CA SER A 318 12.79 14.23 -8.03
C SER A 318 14.30 14.27 -8.14
N GLU A 319 14.93 15.44 -7.95
CA GLU A 319 16.39 15.61 -7.96
C GLU A 319 17.09 14.74 -6.92
N LYS A 320 16.44 14.46 -5.81
CA LYS A 320 16.93 13.57 -4.73
C LYS A 320 16.62 12.09 -4.96
N GLY A 321 16.09 11.75 -6.13
CA GLY A 321 15.61 10.40 -6.44
C GLY A 321 14.21 10.10 -5.88
N PRO A 322 13.69 8.89 -6.15
CA PRO A 322 12.39 8.44 -5.66
C PRO A 322 12.39 8.31 -4.14
N VAL A 323 11.24 8.63 -3.53
CA VAL A 323 11.01 8.44 -2.09
C VAL A 323 9.80 7.55 -1.90
N HIS A 324 9.99 6.41 -1.24
CA HIS A 324 8.95 5.43 -0.99
C HIS A 324 8.94 5.02 0.48
N GLY A 325 7.87 5.40 1.22
CA GLY A 325 7.68 5.04 2.61
C GLY A 325 8.52 5.85 3.62
N ALA A 326 9.08 6.99 3.21
CA ALA A 326 9.82 7.86 4.14
C ALA A 326 8.94 9.00 4.68
N PRO A 327 8.99 9.27 6.00
CA PRO A 327 8.32 10.43 6.58
C PRO A 327 9.02 11.71 6.15
N CYS A 328 8.24 12.71 5.79
CA CYS A 328 8.73 14.06 5.51
C CYS A 328 7.91 15.11 6.26
N SER A 329 8.50 16.25 6.52
CA SER A 329 7.81 17.41 7.06
C SER A 329 7.21 18.21 5.92
N VAL A 330 5.91 18.46 5.97
CA VAL A 330 5.19 19.29 4.99
C VAL A 330 4.67 20.53 5.68
N ASN A 331 5.10 21.68 5.19
CA ASN A 331 4.61 22.98 5.64
C ASN A 331 3.51 23.47 4.70
N ASN A 332 2.48 24.10 5.23
CA ASN A 332 1.39 24.70 4.47
C ASN A 332 1.17 26.16 4.87
N ASP A 333 0.52 26.91 4.00
CA ASP A 333 0.22 28.33 4.23
C ASP A 333 -1.10 28.56 5.00
N GLY A 334 -1.87 27.53 5.23
CA GLY A 334 -3.18 27.58 5.91
C GLY A 334 -4.34 27.93 4.99
N THR A 335 -4.17 27.85 3.67
CA THR A 335 -5.25 28.10 2.71
C THR A 335 -5.87 26.78 2.18
N GLY A 336 -7.01 26.88 1.50
CA GLY A 336 -7.69 25.75 0.87
C GLY A 336 -7.95 24.60 1.84
N LEU A 337 -7.50 23.42 1.50
CA LEU A 337 -7.64 22.20 2.34
C LEU A 337 -6.93 22.30 3.69
N PHE A 338 -5.95 23.18 3.82
CA PHE A 338 -5.14 23.33 5.03
C PHE A 338 -5.65 24.42 5.98
N SER A 339 -6.78 25.07 5.68
CA SER A 339 -7.30 26.24 6.42
C SER A 339 -7.58 26.00 7.91
N HIS A 340 -7.80 24.75 8.31
CA HIS A 340 -8.09 24.36 9.70
C HIS A 340 -7.07 23.39 10.28
N LEU A 341 -5.95 23.21 9.59
CA LEU A 341 -4.90 22.29 9.99
C LEU A 341 -3.71 23.04 10.59
N GLU A 342 -2.88 22.32 11.31
CA GLU A 342 -1.59 22.85 11.76
C GLU A 342 -0.71 23.21 10.56
N LYS A 343 0.20 24.17 10.74
CA LYS A 343 1.07 24.64 9.65
C LYS A 343 2.11 23.62 9.20
N THR A 344 2.38 22.61 10.03
CA THR A 344 3.39 21.60 9.73
C THR A 344 2.83 20.21 10.04
N HIS A 345 2.96 19.30 9.10
CA HIS A 345 2.55 17.90 9.23
C HIS A 345 3.68 16.96 8.88
N ILE A 346 3.75 15.82 9.57
CA ILE A 346 4.58 14.70 9.13
C ILE A 346 3.73 13.81 8.23
N MET A 347 4.14 13.67 6.98
CA MET A 347 3.45 12.87 5.97
C MET A 347 4.40 11.82 5.40
N MET A 348 3.83 10.68 4.98
CA MET A 348 4.61 9.64 4.29
C MET A 348 4.64 9.94 2.79
N ARG A 349 5.83 9.90 2.21
CA ARG A 349 6.02 10.08 0.77
C ARG A 349 6.14 8.74 0.05
N TYR A 350 5.46 8.66 -1.11
CA TYR A 350 5.49 7.50 -2.01
C TYR A 350 5.56 7.99 -3.47
N ASN A 351 6.50 8.88 -3.81
CA ASN A 351 6.54 9.47 -5.13
C ASN A 351 7.96 9.48 -5.73
N SER A 352 8.02 9.20 -7.02
CA SER A 352 9.24 9.32 -7.85
C SER A 352 9.22 10.60 -8.69
N LEU A 353 8.04 11.11 -8.99
CA LEU A 353 7.82 12.31 -9.78
C LEU A 353 7.32 13.45 -8.87
N VAL A 354 7.77 14.66 -9.17
CA VAL A 354 7.44 15.88 -8.43
C VAL A 354 7.02 16.98 -9.39
N ILE A 355 6.25 17.92 -8.88
CA ILE A 355 5.90 19.15 -9.59
C ILE A 355 7.11 20.09 -9.51
N THR A 356 7.57 20.59 -10.65
CA THR A 356 8.83 21.35 -10.77
C THR A 356 8.65 22.83 -11.11
N GLU A 357 7.52 23.20 -11.74
CA GLU A 357 7.23 24.57 -12.15
C GLU A 357 5.80 24.93 -11.75
N THR A 358 5.47 26.22 -11.74
CA THR A 358 4.13 26.70 -11.42
C THR A 358 3.19 26.62 -12.62
N GLY A 359 1.90 26.41 -12.35
CA GLY A 359 0.84 26.40 -13.35
C GLY A 359 0.27 27.80 -13.64
N ASN A 360 -0.93 27.82 -14.25
CA ASN A 360 -1.58 29.03 -14.70
C ASN A 360 -2.55 29.61 -13.65
N GLU A 361 -3.38 28.78 -13.03
CA GLU A 361 -4.45 29.20 -12.15
C GLU A 361 -4.29 28.71 -10.71
N MET A 362 -3.83 27.45 -10.53
CA MET A 362 -3.64 26.84 -9.22
C MET A 362 -2.38 27.36 -8.55
N VAL A 363 -2.47 27.63 -7.25
CA VAL A 363 -1.37 28.19 -6.46
C VAL A 363 -0.89 27.15 -5.45
N PRO A 364 0.42 26.87 -5.43
CA PRO A 364 0.98 25.99 -4.40
C PRO A 364 0.69 26.52 -3.00
N ASN A 365 0.24 25.64 -2.11
CA ASN A 365 -0.12 25.95 -0.75
C ASN A 365 0.46 25.00 0.31
N ALA A 366 1.21 23.98 -0.14
CA ALA A 366 1.97 23.10 0.74
C ALA A 366 3.30 22.65 0.10
N TRP A 367 4.36 22.56 0.93
CA TRP A 367 5.71 22.24 0.48
C TRP A 367 6.43 21.30 1.45
N GLU A 368 7.21 20.37 0.90
CA GLU A 368 8.12 19.54 1.69
C GLU A 368 9.28 20.37 2.23
N SER A 369 9.58 20.23 3.51
CA SER A 369 10.73 20.88 4.17
C SER A 369 11.86 19.87 4.38
N PRO A 370 13.12 20.20 4.03
CA PRO A 370 13.59 21.52 3.59
C PRO A 370 13.68 21.69 2.07
N SER A 371 13.24 20.75 1.24
CA SER A 371 13.49 20.78 -0.21
C SER A 371 12.68 21.82 -0.99
N GLY A 372 11.52 22.23 -0.44
CA GLY A 372 10.61 23.12 -1.14
C GLY A 372 9.78 22.47 -2.25
N ILE A 373 9.81 21.14 -2.35
CA ILE A 373 8.99 20.41 -3.34
C ILE A 373 7.51 20.68 -3.07
N ILE A 374 6.76 21.01 -4.12
CA ILE A 374 5.31 21.25 -4.05
C ILE A 374 4.61 19.95 -3.68
N MET A 375 3.84 20.00 -2.60
CA MET A 375 3.08 18.87 -2.05
C MET A 375 1.57 19.11 -2.06
N GLY A 376 1.13 20.34 -2.32
CA GLY A 376 -0.26 20.74 -2.46
C GLY A 376 -0.42 22.03 -3.25
N VAL A 377 -1.55 22.13 -3.94
CA VAL A 377 -1.99 23.29 -4.70
C VAL A 377 -3.44 23.60 -4.39
#